data_277d2e9aaa19db8e02195385baa6920b
#
_entry.id   277d2e9aaa19db8e02195385baa6920b
#
_cell.length_a   1.000
_cell.length_b   1.000
_cell.length_c   1.000
_cell.angle_alpha   90.00
_cell.angle_beta   90.00
_cell.angle_gamma   90.00
#
_symmetry.space_group_name_H-M   'P 1'
#
loop_
_entity.id
_entity.type
_entity.pdbx_description
1 polymer ?
#
loop_
_entity_poly.entity_id
_entity_poly.type
_entity_poly.pdbx_seq_one_letter_code
_entity_poly.pdbx_strand_id
1 'polypeptide(L)'
;ALFEKYGVVPKSVYPESVSSSSSRELNAILNKLLRQDAQILRDLLASGADQATVQAKKEDLLQEIFNFLAMSLGLPPRKFDFAYRDKDDNYQSEKGITPQEFYKKYVNLPLEDYVSVINAPTADKPYGQSYTVEMLGNVVGSRAVRYINVPMERLKELAIAQMQTGETVWFGSDVGQLSNRKAGILATDVYDFESSMDIQLTQDKAGRLDYSESLMTHAMVLTGV
;
A
#
# COMPACT_ATOMS: atom_id res chain seq x y z
N ALA A 1 3.71 -10.16 -3.59
CA ALA A 1 2.68 -11.10 -3.09
C ALA A 1 1.34 -10.98 -3.83
N LEU A 2 0.65 -9.81 -3.83
CA LEU A 2 -0.65 -9.67 -4.52
C LEU A 2 -0.52 -9.92 -6.01
N PHE A 3 0.43 -9.32 -6.68
CA PHE A 3 0.67 -9.47 -8.12
C PHE A 3 1.03 -10.90 -8.51
N GLU A 4 1.85 -11.56 -7.72
CA GLU A 4 2.23 -12.96 -7.93
C GLU A 4 1.04 -13.91 -7.71
N LYS A 5 0.22 -13.65 -6.68
CA LYS A 5 -0.92 -14.48 -6.31
C LYS A 5 -2.11 -14.31 -7.24
N TYR A 6 -2.43 -13.07 -7.59
CA TYR A 6 -3.67 -12.75 -8.31
C TYR A 6 -3.45 -12.23 -9.73
N GLY A 7 -2.22 -11.86 -10.08
CA GLY A 7 -1.91 -11.20 -11.34
C GLY A 7 -2.32 -9.73 -11.34
N VAL A 8 -2.37 -9.15 -12.53
CA VAL A 8 -2.81 -7.77 -12.76
C VAL A 8 -3.67 -7.69 -14.02
N VAL A 9 -4.45 -6.65 -14.13
CA VAL A 9 -5.26 -6.34 -15.32
C VAL A 9 -5.08 -4.88 -15.72
N PRO A 10 -5.16 -4.53 -17.02
CA PRO A 10 -5.18 -3.14 -17.44
C PRO A 10 -6.41 -2.40 -16.93
N LYS A 11 -6.28 -1.09 -16.68
CA LYS A 11 -7.38 -0.23 -16.24
C LYS A 11 -8.55 -0.21 -17.24
N SER A 12 -8.28 -0.39 -18.53
CA SER A 12 -9.31 -0.49 -19.57
C SER A 12 -10.19 -1.74 -19.45
N VAL A 13 -9.66 -2.82 -18.84
CA VAL A 13 -10.36 -4.10 -18.64
C VAL A 13 -11.14 -4.11 -17.32
N TYR A 14 -10.59 -3.47 -16.30
CA TYR A 14 -11.21 -3.34 -14.98
C TYR A 14 -11.15 -1.88 -14.55
N PRO A 15 -12.10 -1.05 -15.00
CA PRO A 15 -12.10 0.38 -14.74
C PRO A 15 -12.46 0.68 -13.28
N GLU A 16 -12.13 1.87 -12.84
CA GLU A 16 -12.50 2.34 -11.51
C GLU A 16 -14.02 2.45 -11.35
N SER A 17 -14.50 2.01 -10.19
CA SER A 17 -15.84 2.29 -9.68
C SER A 17 -15.84 3.62 -8.90
N VAL A 18 -17.01 4.13 -8.55
CA VAL A 18 -17.14 5.28 -7.65
C VAL A 18 -16.44 5.02 -6.32
N SER A 19 -16.60 3.80 -5.79
CA SER A 19 -16.01 3.41 -4.50
C SER A 19 -14.50 3.21 -4.56
N SER A 20 -13.91 2.83 -5.70
CA SER A 20 -12.45 2.70 -5.84
C SER A 20 -11.76 4.05 -5.99
N SER A 21 -12.39 5.01 -6.66
CA SER A 21 -11.86 6.36 -6.81
C SER A 21 -11.98 7.22 -5.54
N SER A 22 -12.90 6.87 -4.62
CA SER A 22 -13.06 7.52 -3.30
C SER A 22 -13.48 6.48 -2.25
N SER A 23 -12.52 5.78 -1.69
CA SER A 23 -12.75 4.60 -0.85
C SER A 23 -13.08 4.90 0.62
N ARG A 24 -13.20 6.16 1.04
CA ARG A 24 -13.41 6.53 2.44
C ARG A 24 -14.66 5.89 3.04
N GLU A 25 -15.79 6.00 2.36
CA GLU A 25 -17.07 5.46 2.84
C GLU A 25 -17.09 3.93 2.79
N LEU A 26 -16.55 3.34 1.72
CA LEU A 26 -16.35 1.89 1.62
C LEU A 26 -15.56 1.37 2.82
N ASN A 27 -14.42 1.98 3.12
CA ASN A 27 -13.56 1.56 4.22
C ASN A 27 -14.24 1.77 5.58
N ALA A 28 -15.02 2.84 5.75
CA ALA A 28 -15.76 3.08 7.00
C ALA A 28 -16.81 1.98 7.26
N ILE A 29 -17.55 1.56 6.24
CA ILE A 29 -18.53 0.49 6.34
C ILE A 29 -17.83 -0.87 6.55
N LEU A 30 -16.81 -1.17 5.75
CA LEU A 30 -16.03 -2.40 5.86
C LEU A 30 -15.44 -2.57 7.26
N ASN A 31 -14.87 -1.52 7.84
CA ASN A 31 -14.34 -1.57 9.20
C ASN A 31 -15.41 -1.85 10.26
N LYS A 32 -16.63 -1.32 10.10
CA LYS A 32 -17.75 -1.66 11.01
C LYS A 32 -18.11 -3.12 10.89
N LEU A 33 -18.26 -3.63 9.68
CA LEU A 33 -18.59 -5.02 9.40
C LEU A 33 -17.53 -5.96 9.98
N LEU A 34 -16.25 -5.73 9.69
CA LEU A 34 -15.14 -6.55 10.21
C LEU A 34 -15.06 -6.55 11.74
N ARG A 35 -15.38 -5.44 12.41
CA ARG A 35 -15.43 -5.39 13.89
C ARG A 35 -16.60 -6.18 14.45
N GLN A 36 -17.77 -6.08 13.83
CA GLN A 36 -18.94 -6.89 14.17
C GLN A 36 -18.63 -8.38 14.00
N ASP A 37 -18.04 -8.77 12.89
CA ASP A 37 -17.67 -10.16 12.58
C ASP A 37 -16.66 -10.70 13.59
N ALA A 38 -15.67 -9.89 13.96
CA ALA A 38 -14.71 -10.25 15.00
C ALA A 38 -15.37 -10.47 16.36
N GLN A 39 -16.37 -9.66 16.72
CA GLN A 39 -17.16 -9.87 17.92
C GLN A 39 -17.94 -11.19 17.85
N ILE A 40 -18.68 -11.43 16.78
CA ILE A 40 -19.46 -12.67 16.58
C ILE A 40 -18.58 -13.91 16.74
N LEU A 41 -17.41 -13.92 16.10
CA LEU A 41 -16.48 -15.05 16.19
C LEU A 41 -15.89 -15.24 17.60
N ARG A 42 -15.58 -14.15 18.30
CA ARG A 42 -15.09 -14.22 19.70
C ARG A 42 -16.17 -14.70 20.66
N ASP A 43 -17.39 -14.22 20.51
CA ASP A 43 -18.52 -14.67 21.34
C ASP A 43 -18.82 -16.16 21.09
N LEU A 44 -18.72 -16.60 19.85
CA LEU A 44 -18.88 -18.02 19.48
C LEU A 44 -17.78 -18.90 20.13
N LEU A 45 -16.53 -18.46 20.10
CA LEU A 45 -15.42 -19.13 20.79
C LEU A 45 -15.63 -19.15 22.31
N ALA A 46 -16.05 -18.03 22.90
CA ALA A 46 -16.30 -17.92 24.34
C ALA A 46 -17.48 -18.81 24.81
N SER A 47 -18.43 -19.10 23.92
CA SER A 47 -19.54 -20.05 24.22
C SER A 47 -19.11 -21.52 24.20
N GLY A 48 -17.84 -21.82 23.84
CA GLY A 48 -17.34 -23.19 23.77
C GLY A 48 -17.61 -23.90 22.45
N ALA A 49 -17.95 -23.17 21.38
CA ALA A 49 -18.11 -23.73 20.05
C ALA A 49 -16.82 -24.40 19.55
N ASP A 50 -16.96 -25.50 18.84
CA ASP A 50 -15.85 -26.21 18.25
C ASP A 50 -15.23 -25.44 17.05
N GLN A 51 -14.03 -25.82 16.67
CA GLN A 51 -13.27 -25.20 15.58
C GLN A 51 -14.03 -25.26 14.24
N ALA A 52 -14.75 -26.32 13.97
CA ALA A 52 -15.50 -26.48 12.73
C ALA A 52 -16.67 -25.50 12.64
N THR A 53 -17.41 -25.34 13.75
CA THR A 53 -18.49 -24.34 13.87
C THR A 53 -17.98 -22.90 13.68
N VAL A 54 -16.85 -22.54 14.32
CA VAL A 54 -16.24 -21.23 14.17
C VAL A 54 -15.78 -20.99 12.74
N GLN A 55 -15.19 -21.99 12.10
CA GLN A 55 -14.74 -21.88 10.71
C GLN A 55 -15.91 -21.74 9.75
N ALA A 56 -16.99 -22.51 9.91
CA ALA A 56 -18.19 -22.38 9.09
C ALA A 56 -18.79 -20.97 9.21
N LYS A 57 -18.91 -20.46 10.44
CA LYS A 57 -19.41 -19.09 10.66
C LYS A 57 -18.51 -18.03 10.01
N LYS A 58 -17.19 -18.21 10.09
CA LYS A 58 -16.23 -17.32 9.43
C LYS A 58 -16.42 -17.30 7.90
N GLU A 59 -16.65 -18.46 7.27
CA GLU A 59 -16.88 -18.52 5.82
C GLU A 59 -18.18 -17.78 5.42
N ASP A 60 -19.26 -17.89 6.21
CA ASP A 60 -20.49 -17.14 5.98
C ASP A 60 -20.26 -15.63 6.05
N LEU A 61 -19.54 -15.18 7.08
CA LEU A 61 -19.20 -13.76 7.25
C LEU A 61 -18.29 -13.25 6.11
N LEU A 62 -17.32 -14.05 5.68
CA LEU A 62 -16.48 -13.72 4.52
C LEU A 62 -17.28 -13.63 3.22
N GLN A 63 -18.34 -14.45 3.07
CA GLN A 63 -19.22 -14.35 1.89
C GLN A 63 -20.00 -13.02 1.89
N GLU A 64 -20.45 -12.56 3.06
CA GLU A 64 -21.10 -11.25 3.19
C GLU A 64 -20.14 -10.10 2.81
N ILE A 65 -18.91 -10.12 3.32
CA ILE A 65 -17.85 -9.17 2.96
C ILE A 65 -17.58 -9.20 1.45
N PHE A 66 -17.47 -10.40 0.87
CA PHE A 66 -17.24 -10.54 -0.57
C PHE A 66 -18.39 -9.92 -1.39
N ASN A 67 -19.63 -10.15 -1.02
CA ASN A 67 -20.80 -9.58 -1.70
C ASN A 67 -20.79 -8.04 -1.60
N PHE A 68 -20.50 -7.51 -0.42
CA PHE A 68 -20.36 -6.05 -0.22
C PHE A 68 -19.26 -5.43 -1.11
N LEU A 69 -18.09 -6.08 -1.15
CA LEU A 69 -16.98 -5.62 -1.99
C LEU A 69 -17.31 -5.76 -3.49
N ALA A 70 -17.95 -6.85 -3.90
CA ALA A 70 -18.37 -7.08 -5.29
C ALA A 70 -19.38 -6.03 -5.78
N MET A 71 -20.33 -5.65 -4.93
CA MET A 71 -21.30 -4.58 -5.25
C MET A 71 -20.63 -3.21 -5.35
N SER A 72 -19.62 -2.95 -4.53
CA SER A 72 -18.95 -1.65 -4.47
C SER A 72 -17.87 -1.46 -5.52
N LEU A 73 -17.14 -2.52 -5.85
CA LEU A 73 -15.94 -2.48 -6.70
C LEU A 73 -16.12 -3.21 -8.04
N GLY A 74 -17.18 -4.01 -8.18
CA GLY A 74 -17.36 -4.94 -9.30
C GLY A 74 -16.57 -6.25 -9.08
N LEU A 75 -16.74 -7.18 -10.00
CA LEU A 75 -15.99 -8.45 -9.98
C LEU A 75 -14.78 -8.35 -10.92
N PRO A 76 -13.57 -8.65 -10.47
CA PRO A 76 -12.41 -8.69 -11.34
C PRO A 76 -12.55 -9.81 -12.38
N PRO A 77 -12.13 -9.57 -13.63
CA PRO A 77 -12.25 -10.57 -14.69
C PRO A 77 -11.31 -11.75 -14.41
N ARG A 78 -11.81 -12.97 -14.63
CA ARG A 78 -10.97 -14.18 -14.57
C ARG A 78 -10.15 -14.37 -15.83
N LYS A 79 -10.64 -13.89 -16.97
CA LYS A 79 -9.99 -13.85 -18.27
C LYS A 79 -10.45 -12.60 -19.02
N PHE A 80 -9.60 -12.08 -19.90
CA PHE A 80 -9.92 -10.91 -20.71
C PHE A 80 -9.17 -10.94 -22.03
N ASP A 81 -9.66 -10.19 -22.99
CA ASP A 81 -8.96 -9.91 -24.23
C ASP A 81 -8.13 -8.64 -24.05
N PHE A 82 -6.90 -8.67 -24.52
CA PHE A 82 -5.97 -7.55 -24.46
C PHE A 82 -5.42 -7.23 -25.83
N ALA A 83 -5.51 -5.99 -26.24
CA ALA A 83 -4.96 -5.53 -27.51
C ALA A 83 -4.23 -4.20 -27.31
N TYR A 84 -3.12 -4.05 -28.02
CA TYR A 84 -2.29 -2.85 -27.99
C TYR A 84 -1.52 -2.68 -29.30
N ARG A 85 -0.91 -1.51 -29.48
CA ARG A 85 0.12 -1.31 -30.48
C ARG A 85 1.48 -1.29 -29.81
N ASP A 86 2.43 -2.02 -30.38
CA ASP A 86 3.79 -2.04 -29.90
C ASP A 86 4.55 -0.73 -30.29
N LYS A 87 5.82 -0.63 -29.91
CA LYS A 87 6.66 0.54 -30.18
C LYS A 87 6.86 0.82 -31.69
N ASP A 88 6.64 -0.17 -32.55
CA ASP A 88 6.76 -0.10 -33.99
C ASP A 88 5.36 0.07 -34.67
N ASP A 89 4.33 0.41 -33.89
CA ASP A 89 2.93 0.61 -34.27
C ASP A 89 2.24 -0.67 -34.81
N ASN A 90 2.78 -1.84 -34.62
CA ASN A 90 2.15 -3.10 -35.00
C ASN A 90 1.03 -3.46 -34.03
N TYR A 91 -0.11 -3.88 -34.56
CA TYR A 91 -1.22 -4.37 -33.76
C TYR A 91 -0.90 -5.73 -33.15
N GLN A 92 -1.06 -5.83 -31.84
CA GLN A 92 -0.90 -7.04 -31.05
C GLN A 92 -2.21 -7.35 -30.32
N SER A 93 -2.57 -8.62 -30.22
CA SER A 93 -3.76 -9.03 -29.45
C SER A 93 -3.58 -10.40 -28.80
N GLU A 94 -4.13 -10.49 -27.60
CA GLU A 94 -4.23 -11.73 -26.82
C GLU A 94 -5.70 -11.95 -26.49
N LYS A 95 -6.18 -13.19 -26.64
CA LYS A 95 -7.55 -13.54 -26.33
C LYS A 95 -7.63 -14.47 -25.12
N GLY A 96 -8.54 -14.14 -24.20
CA GLY A 96 -8.82 -14.97 -23.04
C GLY A 96 -7.64 -15.15 -22.09
N ILE A 97 -6.72 -14.16 -22.00
CA ILE A 97 -5.58 -14.18 -21.08
C ILE A 97 -6.04 -14.02 -19.63
N THR A 98 -5.44 -14.75 -18.71
CA THR A 98 -5.69 -14.58 -17.27
C THR A 98 -4.86 -13.42 -16.69
N PRO A 99 -5.26 -12.83 -15.53
CA PRO A 99 -4.46 -11.81 -14.86
C PRO A 99 -3.02 -12.25 -14.54
N GLN A 100 -2.82 -13.53 -14.18
CA GLN A 100 -1.48 -14.09 -13.88
C GLN A 100 -0.63 -14.23 -15.13
N GLU A 101 -1.21 -14.70 -16.26
CA GLU A 101 -0.51 -14.78 -17.54
C GLU A 101 -0.16 -13.38 -18.04
N PHE A 102 -1.07 -12.41 -17.90
CA PHE A 102 -0.80 -11.02 -18.25
C PHE A 102 0.36 -10.45 -17.42
N TYR A 103 0.36 -10.65 -16.10
CA TYR A 103 1.47 -10.22 -15.25
C TYR A 103 2.80 -10.79 -15.71
N LYS A 104 2.87 -12.11 -15.92
CA LYS A 104 4.09 -12.78 -16.35
C LYS A 104 4.59 -12.33 -17.72
N LYS A 105 3.69 -12.06 -18.67
CA LYS A 105 4.05 -11.74 -20.04
C LYS A 105 4.40 -10.27 -20.24
N TYR A 106 3.64 -9.36 -19.60
CA TYR A 106 3.69 -7.93 -19.91
C TYR A 106 4.29 -7.07 -18.79
N VAL A 107 4.31 -7.55 -17.55
CA VAL A 107 4.85 -6.83 -16.41
C VAL A 107 6.15 -7.44 -15.92
N ASN A 108 6.14 -8.72 -15.58
CA ASN A 108 7.28 -9.57 -15.23
C ASN A 108 8.34 -8.91 -14.33
N LEU A 109 7.90 -8.15 -13.32
CA LEU A 109 8.81 -7.54 -12.35
C LEU A 109 9.31 -8.60 -11.37
N PRO A 110 10.63 -8.71 -11.14
CA PRO A 110 11.20 -9.63 -10.15
C PRO A 110 10.99 -9.07 -8.72
N LEU A 111 9.74 -9.11 -8.25
CA LEU A 111 9.35 -8.46 -6.97
C LEU A 111 10.07 -9.03 -5.75
N GLU A 112 10.61 -10.23 -5.85
CA GLU A 112 11.45 -10.85 -4.82
C GLU A 112 12.80 -10.14 -4.62
N ASP A 113 13.32 -9.49 -5.65
CA ASP A 113 14.59 -8.76 -5.61
C ASP A 113 14.45 -7.36 -5.01
N TYR A 114 13.20 -6.87 -4.88
CA TYR A 114 12.94 -5.56 -4.29
C TYR A 114 13.02 -5.60 -2.77
N VAL A 115 13.72 -4.62 -2.22
CA VAL A 115 13.91 -4.43 -0.78
C VAL A 115 13.26 -3.12 -0.35
N SER A 116 12.46 -3.16 0.71
CA SER A 116 11.89 -1.96 1.31
C SER A 116 12.86 -1.38 2.33
N VAL A 117 13.21 -0.11 2.16
CA VAL A 117 14.04 0.62 3.12
C VAL A 117 13.21 1.70 3.81
N ILE A 118 13.55 1.98 5.08
CA ILE A 118 12.96 3.07 5.85
C ILE A 118 14.05 3.94 6.45
N ASN A 119 13.70 5.14 6.83
CA ASN A 119 14.51 5.97 7.71
C ASN A 119 13.71 6.32 8.97
N ALA A 120 13.98 5.61 10.05
CA ALA A 120 13.42 5.83 11.38
C ALA A 120 14.58 6.01 12.38
N PRO A 121 15.03 7.25 12.67
CA PRO A 121 16.18 7.52 13.52
C PRO A 121 15.85 7.43 15.02
N THR A 122 14.97 6.51 15.42
CA THR A 122 14.54 6.33 16.80
C THR A 122 15.44 5.33 17.53
N ALA A 123 15.61 5.48 18.84
CA ALA A 123 16.54 4.68 19.63
C ALA A 123 16.20 3.18 19.63
N ASP A 124 14.94 2.84 19.52
CA ASP A 124 14.43 1.46 19.46
C ASP A 124 14.63 0.80 18.08
N LYS A 125 15.06 1.55 17.07
CA LYS A 125 15.25 1.06 15.70
C LYS A 125 16.65 1.35 15.14
N PRO A 126 17.72 0.73 15.66
CA PRO A 126 19.08 0.89 15.13
C PRO A 126 19.15 0.71 13.61
N TYR A 127 20.00 1.51 12.95
CA TYR A 127 20.28 1.36 11.53
C TYR A 127 20.94 0.02 11.20
N GLY A 128 20.73 -0.47 9.97
CA GLY A 128 21.28 -1.74 9.50
C GLY A 128 20.49 -2.96 9.97
N GLN A 129 19.42 -2.78 10.72
CA GLN A 129 18.54 -3.85 11.19
C GLN A 129 17.29 -3.97 10.36
N SER A 130 16.70 -5.17 10.39
CA SER A 130 15.45 -5.50 9.68
C SER A 130 14.26 -5.44 10.65
N TYR A 131 13.19 -4.78 10.20
CA TYR A 131 11.98 -4.60 10.98
C TYR A 131 10.76 -5.09 10.22
N THR A 132 9.73 -5.49 10.95
CA THR A 132 8.40 -5.80 10.41
C THR A 132 7.34 -4.97 11.14
N VAL A 133 6.14 -4.93 10.58
CA VAL A 133 4.98 -4.31 11.24
C VAL A 133 4.10 -5.43 11.75
N GLU A 134 3.89 -5.46 13.06
CA GLU A 134 3.03 -6.44 13.71
C GLU A 134 1.59 -6.32 13.17
N MET A 135 0.92 -7.45 12.98
CA MET A 135 -0.46 -7.56 12.47
C MET A 135 -0.72 -6.96 11.08
N LEU A 136 0.31 -6.66 10.29
CA LEU A 136 0.15 -6.17 8.91
C LEU A 136 -0.01 -7.29 7.87
N GLY A 137 -0.06 -8.54 8.27
CA GLY A 137 -0.24 -9.69 7.39
C GLY A 137 -1.63 -9.79 6.78
N ASN A 138 -1.95 -8.92 5.83
CA ASN A 138 -3.26 -8.80 5.20
C ASN A 138 -3.50 -9.71 3.98
N VAL A 139 -2.52 -10.53 3.60
CA VAL A 139 -2.64 -11.47 2.48
C VAL A 139 -2.23 -12.86 2.96
N VAL A 140 -3.17 -13.78 3.00
CA VAL A 140 -2.93 -15.16 3.43
C VAL A 140 -1.90 -15.85 2.53
N GLY A 141 -0.85 -16.43 3.14
CA GLY A 141 0.26 -17.07 2.43
C GLY A 141 1.30 -16.12 1.86
N SER A 142 1.20 -14.81 2.17
CA SER A 142 2.17 -13.80 1.76
C SER A 142 3.38 -13.74 2.69
N ARG A 143 4.50 -13.24 2.17
CA ARG A 143 5.66 -12.89 3.00
C ARG A 143 5.30 -11.77 3.99
N ALA A 144 5.87 -11.83 5.18
CA ALA A 144 5.80 -10.72 6.12
C ALA A 144 6.45 -9.46 5.51
N VAL A 145 5.87 -8.31 5.80
CA VAL A 145 6.48 -7.03 5.44
C VAL A 145 7.83 -6.92 6.13
N ARG A 146 8.86 -6.53 5.39
CA ARG A 146 10.21 -6.35 5.90
C ARG A 146 10.76 -5.02 5.43
N TYR A 147 11.26 -4.24 6.37
CA TYR A 147 11.98 -3.00 6.12
C TYR A 147 13.40 -3.08 6.65
N ILE A 148 14.35 -2.48 5.94
CA ILE A 148 15.71 -2.26 6.46
C ILE A 148 15.80 -0.79 6.83
N ASN A 149 16.16 -0.51 8.10
CA ASN A 149 16.35 0.88 8.55
C ASN A 149 17.73 1.38 8.16
N VAL A 150 17.78 2.51 7.45
CA VAL A 150 19.03 3.11 6.95
C VAL A 150 19.10 4.61 7.27
N PRO A 151 20.31 5.20 7.34
CA PRO A 151 20.46 6.65 7.39
C PRO A 151 19.78 7.32 6.19
N MET A 152 19.36 8.58 6.35
CA MET A 152 18.63 9.32 5.30
C MET A 152 19.48 9.47 4.03
N GLU A 153 20.77 9.75 4.17
CA GLU A 153 21.71 9.88 3.06
C GLU A 153 21.75 8.59 2.25
N ARG A 154 21.81 7.44 2.93
CA ARG A 154 21.82 6.14 2.27
C ARG A 154 20.50 5.85 1.55
N LEU A 155 19.37 6.24 2.13
CA LEU A 155 18.05 6.10 1.49
C LEU A 155 17.98 6.93 0.20
N LYS A 156 18.46 8.17 0.23
CA LYS A 156 18.53 9.03 -0.96
C LYS A 156 19.46 8.48 -2.04
N GLU A 157 20.66 8.02 -1.66
CA GLU A 157 21.61 7.38 -2.59
C GLU A 157 20.97 6.19 -3.31
N LEU A 158 20.29 5.31 -2.58
CA LEU A 158 19.64 4.13 -3.16
C LEU A 158 18.53 4.53 -4.14
N ALA A 159 17.71 5.51 -3.77
CA ALA A 159 16.63 6.00 -4.63
C ALA A 159 17.19 6.65 -5.92
N ILE A 160 18.23 7.48 -5.80
CA ILE A 160 18.88 8.11 -6.95
C ILE A 160 19.51 7.04 -7.86
N ALA A 161 20.26 6.09 -7.30
CA ALA A 161 20.89 5.03 -8.06
C ALA A 161 19.86 4.20 -8.84
N GLN A 162 18.74 3.83 -8.24
CA GLN A 162 17.66 3.12 -8.92
C GLN A 162 17.07 3.94 -10.07
N MET A 163 16.77 5.22 -9.85
CA MET A 163 16.23 6.08 -10.92
C MET A 163 17.23 6.27 -12.09
N GLN A 164 18.53 6.30 -11.81
CA GLN A 164 19.57 6.38 -12.82
C GLN A 164 19.67 5.12 -13.69
N THR A 165 19.20 3.94 -13.21
CA THR A 165 19.07 2.74 -14.04
C THR A 165 17.79 2.72 -14.90
N GLY A 166 16.96 3.75 -14.81
CA GLY A 166 15.69 3.84 -15.54
C GLY A 166 14.52 3.19 -14.80
N GLU A 167 14.69 2.79 -13.53
CA GLU A 167 13.63 2.23 -12.70
C GLU A 167 13.03 3.29 -11.77
N THR A 168 11.73 3.22 -11.59
CA THR A 168 11.02 4.12 -10.66
C THR A 168 11.16 3.65 -9.21
N VAL A 169 11.02 4.59 -8.28
CA VAL A 169 11.06 4.30 -6.84
C VAL A 169 9.69 4.59 -6.23
N TRP A 170 9.05 3.56 -5.69
CA TRP A 170 7.85 3.74 -4.89
C TRP A 170 8.22 4.12 -3.47
N PHE A 171 7.69 5.24 -2.98
CA PHE A 171 7.99 5.70 -1.63
C PHE A 171 6.74 6.30 -0.95
N GLY A 172 6.79 6.33 0.37
CA GLY A 172 5.80 7.00 1.20
C GLY A 172 6.46 7.98 2.15
N SER A 173 5.81 9.10 2.41
CA SER A 173 6.27 10.08 3.37
C SER A 173 5.12 10.87 4.01
N ASP A 174 5.44 11.64 5.03
CA ASP A 174 4.56 12.66 5.57
C ASP A 174 4.66 13.90 4.68
N VAL A 175 3.61 14.19 3.92
CA VAL A 175 3.56 15.34 3.00
C VAL A 175 2.58 16.42 3.47
N GLY A 176 1.72 16.11 4.44
CA GLY A 176 0.63 16.99 4.84
C GLY A 176 1.08 18.24 5.58
N GLN A 177 2.09 18.10 6.42
CA GLN A 177 2.48 19.12 7.38
C GLN A 177 3.42 20.18 6.80
N LEU A 178 4.32 19.79 5.91
CA LEU A 178 5.40 20.63 5.38
C LEU A 178 5.19 20.95 3.90
N SER A 179 3.95 21.07 3.47
CA SER A 179 3.57 21.26 2.07
C SER A 179 2.74 22.53 1.89
N ASN A 180 3.21 23.40 1.02
CA ASN A 180 2.41 24.49 0.45
C ASN A 180 1.92 24.05 -0.93
N ARG A 181 0.74 23.44 -1.00
CA ARG A 181 0.16 22.88 -2.23
C ARG A 181 -0.07 23.95 -3.31
N LYS A 182 -0.39 25.18 -2.93
CA LYS A 182 -0.64 26.27 -3.87
C LYS A 182 0.65 26.72 -4.56
N ALA A 183 1.76 26.73 -3.85
CA ALA A 183 3.08 27.09 -4.38
C ALA A 183 3.82 25.88 -4.98
N GLY A 184 3.36 24.65 -4.76
CA GLY A 184 4.05 23.42 -5.17
C GLY A 184 5.35 23.17 -4.41
N ILE A 185 5.45 23.65 -3.15
CA ILE A 185 6.66 23.56 -2.33
C ILE A 185 6.46 22.54 -1.20
N LEU A 186 7.44 21.66 -1.01
CA LEU A 186 7.59 20.78 0.13
C LEU A 186 8.96 21.04 0.76
N ALA A 187 8.99 21.68 1.93
CA ALA A 187 10.21 22.06 2.62
C ALA A 187 10.00 22.14 4.12
N THR A 188 11.07 21.93 4.89
CA THR A 188 11.03 21.95 6.36
C THR A 188 10.77 23.32 6.96
N ASP A 189 11.01 24.36 6.18
CA ASP A 189 10.89 25.79 6.51
C ASP A 189 9.77 26.50 5.73
N VAL A 190 8.81 25.76 5.19
CA VAL A 190 7.69 26.30 4.39
C VAL A 190 6.77 27.24 5.19
N TYR A 191 6.74 27.08 6.50
CA TYR A 191 6.01 27.93 7.45
C TYR A 191 6.96 28.49 8.51
N ASP A 192 7.00 29.81 8.62
CA ASP A 192 7.78 30.52 9.62
C ASP A 192 6.92 30.83 10.86
N PHE A 193 6.80 29.84 11.74
CA PHE A 193 6.04 29.97 13.00
C PHE A 193 6.77 30.84 14.02
N GLU A 194 8.10 30.90 13.98
CA GLU A 194 8.87 31.71 14.91
C GLU A 194 8.60 33.21 14.69
N SER A 195 8.79 33.68 13.46
CA SER A 195 8.58 35.10 13.15
C SER A 195 7.12 35.53 13.22
N SER A 196 6.18 34.64 12.91
CA SER A 196 4.76 35.00 12.82
C SER A 196 3.98 34.79 14.11
N MET A 197 4.38 33.86 14.99
CA MET A 197 3.62 33.45 16.16
C MET A 197 4.45 33.34 17.45
N ASP A 198 5.75 33.59 17.40
CA ASP A 198 6.70 33.39 18.50
C ASP A 198 6.68 31.93 19.06
N ILE A 199 6.54 30.95 18.15
CA ILE A 199 6.48 29.52 18.47
C ILE A 199 7.68 28.82 17.85
N GLN A 200 8.47 28.12 18.65
CA GLN A 200 9.59 27.31 18.18
C GLN A 200 9.20 25.82 18.16
N LEU A 201 9.14 25.22 16.96
CA LEU A 201 8.95 23.80 16.76
C LEU A 201 10.32 23.12 16.57
N THR A 202 10.88 22.61 17.66
CA THR A 202 12.26 22.13 17.71
C THR A 202 12.42 20.60 17.64
N GLN A 203 11.33 19.85 17.52
CA GLN A 203 11.42 18.39 17.45
C GLN A 203 12.18 17.94 16.20
N ASP A 204 13.18 17.11 16.40
CA ASP A 204 13.83 16.38 15.32
C ASP A 204 12.94 15.24 14.79
N LYS A 205 13.40 14.55 13.76
CA LYS A 205 12.64 13.46 13.16
C LYS A 205 12.40 12.30 14.13
N ALA A 206 13.35 12.00 15.00
CA ALA A 206 13.19 10.94 16.01
C ALA A 206 12.06 11.28 16.97
N GLY A 207 12.10 12.47 17.57
CA GLY A 207 11.05 12.95 18.47
C GLY A 207 9.67 13.01 17.80
N ARG A 208 9.59 13.47 16.57
CA ARG A 208 8.32 13.52 15.82
C ARG A 208 7.71 12.13 15.58
N LEU A 209 8.56 11.10 15.36
CA LEU A 209 8.12 9.72 15.22
C LEU A 209 7.70 9.12 16.57
N ASP A 210 8.50 9.30 17.62
CA ASP A 210 8.24 8.75 18.95
C ASP A 210 6.99 9.32 19.61
N TYR A 211 6.68 10.59 19.32
CA TYR A 211 5.49 11.28 19.84
C TYR A 211 4.31 11.30 18.86
N SER A 212 4.34 10.50 17.80
CA SER A 212 3.27 10.37 16.81
C SER A 212 2.89 11.68 16.10
N GLU A 213 3.83 12.62 16.01
CA GLU A 213 3.67 13.87 15.28
C GLU A 213 3.83 13.66 13.76
N SER A 214 4.70 12.73 13.35
CA SER A 214 4.90 12.40 11.95
C SER A 214 4.29 11.06 11.60
N LEU A 215 3.45 11.06 10.57
CA LEU A 215 2.82 9.86 10.02
C LEU A 215 3.01 9.82 8.50
N MET A 216 3.21 8.63 7.94
CA MET A 216 3.20 8.44 6.51
C MET A 216 1.79 8.65 5.97
N THR A 217 1.55 9.81 5.33
CA THR A 217 0.22 10.24 4.87
C THR A 217 0.02 10.06 3.37
N HIS A 218 1.08 9.86 2.58
CA HIS A 218 0.98 9.80 1.14
C HIS A 218 2.03 8.86 0.53
N ALA A 219 1.59 8.05 -0.44
CA ALA A 219 2.45 7.19 -1.25
C ALA A 219 2.57 7.78 -2.67
N MET A 220 3.78 7.79 -3.19
CA MET A 220 4.14 8.43 -4.47
C MET A 220 5.14 7.57 -5.23
N VAL A 221 5.42 7.96 -6.47
CA VAL A 221 6.45 7.34 -7.30
C VAL A 221 7.43 8.42 -7.76
N LEU A 222 8.72 8.23 -7.45
CA LEU A 222 9.80 9.02 -8.02
C LEU A 222 10.13 8.47 -9.41
N THR A 223 10.21 9.34 -10.40
CA THR A 223 10.39 8.98 -11.81
C THR A 223 11.64 9.55 -12.45
N GLY A 224 12.42 10.34 -11.72
CA GLY A 224 13.66 10.93 -12.20
C GLY A 224 14.36 11.80 -11.16
N VAL A 225 15.59 12.16 -11.44
CA VAL A 225 16.48 13.05 -10.68
C VAL A 225 17.07 14.12 -11.59
#